data_0440e85da9e9c1d73a8753f1f237d768
#
_entry.id   0440e85da9e9c1d73a8753f1f237d768
#
_cell.length_a   1.000
_cell.length_b   1.000
_cell.length_c   1.000
_cell.angle_alpha   90.00
_cell.angle_beta   90.00
_cell.angle_gamma   90.00
#
_symmetry.space_group_name_H-M   'P 1'
#
loop_
_entity.id
_entity.type
_entity.pdbx_description
1 polymer ?
#
loop_
_entity_poly.entity_id
_entity_poly.type
_entity_poly.pdbx_seq_one_letter_code
_entity_poly.pdbx_strand_id
1 'polypeptide(L)'
;MKPITFHIFVHNDVTLSDRVLALQYFKDFTDEISAITGRTFKFNLLRNIPGVTDFNYTSKSAQEVADRWMAVAAAYKNANNLGWTQTERYILVINGKINDQVLGAAIPRKPALIASVSSYQVIAHEVGHSFTATHEDAEIGWNPWGIPCETYVYPEVSAARANCYRYTRKNREHIVNYLKDAP
;
A
#
# COMPACT_ATOMS: atom_id res chain seq x y z
N MET A 1 -0.33 20.91 8.13
CA MET A 1 -0.04 19.46 8.12
C MET A 1 0.83 19.14 6.91
N LYS A 2 1.91 18.38 7.11
CA LYS A 2 2.72 17.92 5.97
C LYS A 2 1.93 16.92 5.10
N PRO A 3 2.17 16.86 3.79
CA PRO A 3 1.57 15.86 2.91
C PRO A 3 2.06 14.45 3.28
N ILE A 4 1.25 13.45 2.97
CA ILE A 4 1.70 12.06 2.95
C ILE A 4 2.51 11.87 1.67
N THR A 5 3.76 11.42 1.79
CA THR A 5 4.65 11.22 0.65
C THR A 5 4.84 9.74 0.39
N PHE A 6 4.52 9.31 -0.82
CA PHE A 6 4.80 7.96 -1.31
C PHE A 6 5.99 7.96 -2.26
N HIS A 7 7.04 7.24 -1.88
CA HIS A 7 8.15 6.86 -2.74
C HIS A 7 7.79 5.50 -3.34
N ILE A 8 7.34 5.50 -4.60
CA ILE A 8 6.79 4.35 -5.29
C ILE A 8 7.85 3.77 -6.20
N PHE A 9 8.42 2.65 -5.80
CA PHE A 9 9.41 1.90 -6.58
C PHE A 9 8.65 0.90 -7.45
N VAL A 10 8.66 1.15 -8.75
CA VAL A 10 7.97 0.28 -9.72
C VAL A 10 8.96 -0.79 -10.16
N HIS A 11 8.70 -2.04 -9.75
CA HIS A 11 9.55 -3.17 -10.08
C HIS A 11 9.66 -3.35 -11.60
N ASN A 12 10.80 -3.85 -12.07
CA ASN A 12 11.12 -3.94 -13.50
C ASN A 12 10.18 -4.88 -14.29
N ASP A 13 9.44 -5.76 -13.62
CA ASP A 13 8.41 -6.61 -14.24
C ASP A 13 7.03 -5.93 -14.41
N VAL A 14 6.85 -4.72 -13.87
CA VAL A 14 5.59 -3.97 -13.98
C VAL A 14 5.61 -3.12 -15.24
N THR A 15 4.80 -3.51 -16.23
CA THR A 15 4.72 -2.83 -17.53
C THR A 15 3.69 -1.69 -17.59
N LEU A 16 2.91 -1.51 -16.51
CA LEU A 16 1.90 -0.45 -16.42
C LEU A 16 2.55 0.94 -16.46
N SER A 17 1.93 1.88 -17.18
CA SER A 17 2.39 3.27 -17.19
C SER A 17 2.13 3.97 -15.85
N ASP A 18 2.88 5.02 -15.55
CA ASP A 18 2.71 5.83 -14.34
C ASP A 18 1.28 6.39 -14.23
N ARG A 19 0.69 6.78 -15.37
CA ARG A 19 -0.71 7.24 -15.42
C ARG A 19 -1.69 6.15 -14.99
N VAL A 20 -1.51 4.93 -15.45
CA VAL A 20 -2.37 3.78 -15.08
C VAL A 20 -2.22 3.49 -13.59
N LEU A 21 -0.98 3.42 -13.09
CA LEU A 21 -0.73 3.23 -11.67
C LEU A 21 -1.43 4.31 -10.84
N ALA A 22 -1.20 5.58 -11.16
CA ALA A 22 -1.78 6.70 -10.40
C ALA A 22 -3.31 6.68 -10.39
N LEU A 23 -3.95 6.47 -11.54
CA LEU A 23 -5.40 6.60 -11.67
C LEU A 23 -6.19 5.35 -11.26
N GLN A 24 -5.62 4.16 -11.44
CA GLN A 24 -6.35 2.91 -11.20
C GLN A 24 -5.98 2.23 -9.87
N TYR A 25 -4.77 2.45 -9.37
CA TYR A 25 -4.28 1.75 -8.18
C TYR A 25 -4.11 2.65 -6.96
N PHE A 26 -3.85 3.94 -7.15
CA PHE A 26 -3.58 4.85 -6.04
C PHE A 26 -4.73 5.81 -5.75
N LYS A 27 -5.46 6.28 -6.76
CA LYS A 27 -6.41 7.40 -6.64
C LYS A 27 -7.47 7.17 -5.55
N ASP A 28 -8.24 6.08 -5.62
CA ASP A 28 -9.43 5.92 -4.81
C ASP A 28 -9.13 5.89 -3.30
N PHE A 29 -8.14 5.10 -2.88
CA PHE A 29 -7.80 5.02 -1.46
C PHE A 29 -7.06 6.27 -0.95
N THR A 30 -6.28 6.96 -1.81
CA THR A 30 -5.64 8.21 -1.40
C THR A 30 -6.64 9.36 -1.29
N ASP A 31 -7.65 9.40 -2.14
CA ASP A 31 -8.76 10.35 -2.01
C ASP A 31 -9.52 10.09 -0.70
N GLU A 32 -9.78 8.82 -0.35
CA GLU A 32 -10.41 8.47 0.92
C GLU A 32 -9.56 8.87 2.13
N ILE A 33 -8.26 8.51 2.15
CA ILE A 33 -7.37 8.90 3.25
C ILE A 33 -7.26 10.43 3.35
N SER A 34 -7.20 11.14 2.22
CA SER A 34 -7.23 12.62 2.20
C SER A 34 -8.51 13.15 2.85
N ALA A 35 -9.66 12.59 2.52
CA ALA A 35 -10.95 13.02 3.05
C ALA A 35 -11.06 12.83 4.58
N ILE A 36 -10.53 11.73 5.12
CA ILE A 36 -10.62 11.43 6.56
C ILE A 36 -9.53 12.08 7.40
N THR A 37 -8.39 12.45 6.80
CA THR A 37 -7.24 13.02 7.53
C THR A 37 -7.01 14.51 7.27
N GLY A 38 -7.58 15.06 6.20
CA GLY A 38 -7.30 16.41 5.73
C GLY A 38 -5.90 16.58 5.11
N ARG A 39 -5.14 15.50 4.91
CA ARG A 39 -3.79 15.52 4.34
C ARG A 39 -3.83 15.32 2.82
N THR A 40 -2.96 16.02 2.10
CA THR A 40 -2.71 15.79 0.68
C THR A 40 -1.66 14.71 0.47
N PHE A 41 -1.57 14.18 -0.76
CA PHE A 41 -0.55 13.22 -1.15
C PHE A 41 0.48 13.82 -2.10
N LYS A 42 1.73 13.35 -1.96
CA LYS A 42 2.83 13.57 -2.90
C LYS A 42 3.34 12.21 -3.39
N PHE A 43 3.41 12.04 -4.70
CA PHE A 43 3.89 10.79 -5.32
C PHE A 43 5.24 11.02 -5.99
N ASN A 44 6.22 10.18 -5.66
CA ASN A 44 7.50 10.08 -6.34
C ASN A 44 7.58 8.68 -6.97
N LEU A 45 7.29 8.56 -8.27
CA LEU A 45 7.43 7.30 -9.00
C LEU A 45 8.88 7.13 -9.45
N LEU A 46 9.41 5.96 -9.16
CA LEU A 46 10.83 5.62 -9.32
C LEU A 46 10.93 4.30 -10.08
N ARG A 47 11.68 4.30 -11.18
CA ARG A 47 11.87 3.14 -12.07
C ARG A 47 13.35 2.94 -12.38
N ASN A 48 13.71 1.73 -12.77
CA ASN A 48 15.03 1.38 -13.28
C ASN A 48 16.17 1.78 -12.35
N ILE A 49 16.00 1.56 -11.03
CA ILE A 49 17.01 1.82 -10.03
C ILE A 49 17.70 0.50 -9.68
N PRO A 50 18.97 0.28 -10.12
CA PRO A 50 19.67 -0.96 -9.84
C PRO A 50 19.77 -1.25 -8.34
N GLY A 51 19.54 -2.51 -7.96
CA GLY A 51 19.54 -2.96 -6.57
C GLY A 51 18.27 -2.59 -5.79
N VAL A 52 17.32 -1.88 -6.41
CA VAL A 52 16.06 -1.46 -5.79
C VAL A 52 14.85 -1.94 -6.59
N THR A 53 14.71 -1.55 -7.86
CA THR A 53 13.55 -1.92 -8.67
C THR A 53 13.70 -3.29 -9.36
N ASP A 54 14.84 -3.93 -9.23
CA ASP A 54 15.13 -5.33 -9.59
C ASP A 54 15.16 -6.27 -8.36
N PHE A 55 14.59 -5.83 -7.23
CA PHE A 55 14.56 -6.56 -5.97
C PHE A 55 13.90 -7.94 -6.13
N ASN A 56 14.56 -8.99 -5.66
CA ASN A 56 13.94 -10.31 -5.63
C ASN A 56 12.88 -10.40 -4.52
N TYR A 57 11.61 -10.29 -4.89
CA TYR A 57 10.47 -10.29 -3.98
C TYR A 57 9.84 -11.68 -3.74
N THR A 58 10.37 -12.74 -4.32
CA THR A 58 9.84 -14.09 -4.14
C THR A 58 10.48 -14.79 -2.95
N SER A 59 9.65 -15.39 -2.08
CA SER A 59 10.08 -16.24 -0.96
C SER A 59 8.88 -17.02 -0.41
N LYS A 60 9.15 -18.15 0.27
CA LYS A 60 8.14 -18.87 1.04
C LYS A 60 7.60 -18.05 2.21
N SER A 61 8.39 -17.13 2.76
CA SER A 61 8.05 -16.25 3.87
C SER A 61 7.82 -14.82 3.41
N ALA A 62 6.58 -14.33 3.49
CA ALA A 62 6.27 -12.93 3.22
C ALA A 62 6.93 -11.97 4.23
N GLN A 63 7.09 -12.40 5.48
CA GLN A 63 7.79 -11.62 6.50
C GLN A 63 9.26 -11.40 6.12
N GLU A 64 9.95 -12.45 5.68
CA GLU A 64 11.34 -12.34 5.21
C GLU A 64 11.48 -11.32 4.07
N VAL A 65 10.55 -11.34 3.12
CA VAL A 65 10.55 -10.39 1.99
C VAL A 65 10.31 -8.96 2.48
N ALA A 66 9.35 -8.77 3.41
CA ALA A 66 9.07 -7.47 4.00
C ALA A 66 10.31 -6.91 4.74
N ASP A 67 11.01 -7.75 5.51
CA ASP A 67 12.22 -7.35 6.24
C ASP A 67 13.37 -6.98 5.29
N ARG A 68 13.58 -7.77 4.23
CA ARG A 68 14.58 -7.47 3.19
C ARG A 68 14.26 -6.17 2.44
N TRP A 69 12.97 -5.96 2.09
CA TRP A 69 12.55 -4.71 1.45
C TRP A 69 12.73 -3.51 2.39
N MET A 70 12.43 -3.67 3.67
CA MET A 70 12.69 -2.63 4.67
C MET A 70 14.15 -2.19 4.68
N ALA A 71 15.10 -3.14 4.61
CA ALA A 71 16.53 -2.84 4.56
C ALA A 71 16.93 -2.08 3.28
N VAL A 72 16.41 -2.51 2.11
CA VAL A 72 16.65 -1.84 0.83
C VAL A 72 16.09 -0.42 0.83
N ALA A 73 14.85 -0.24 1.30
CA ALA A 73 14.20 1.07 1.40
C ALA A 73 14.97 2.01 2.36
N ALA A 74 15.46 1.49 3.49
CA ALA A 74 16.27 2.25 4.44
C ALA A 74 17.63 2.69 3.84
N ALA A 75 18.29 1.80 3.10
CA ALA A 75 19.52 2.12 2.39
C ALA A 75 19.29 3.21 1.33
N TYR A 76 18.23 3.06 0.52
CA TYR A 76 17.86 4.07 -0.48
C TYR A 76 17.53 5.43 0.15
N LYS A 77 16.73 5.43 1.20
CA LYS A 77 16.40 6.63 1.99
C LYS A 77 17.65 7.35 2.48
N ASN A 78 18.62 6.61 3.07
CA ASN A 78 19.86 7.19 3.56
C ASN A 78 20.72 7.79 2.44
N ALA A 79 20.88 7.07 1.32
CA ALA A 79 21.66 7.53 0.17
C ALA A 79 21.06 8.80 -0.49
N ASN A 80 19.75 9.02 -0.36
CA ASN A 80 19.06 10.14 -0.97
C ASN A 80 18.61 11.22 0.03
N ASN A 81 19.02 11.15 1.30
CA ASN A 81 18.67 12.08 2.37
C ASN A 81 17.15 12.29 2.50
N LEU A 82 16.36 11.22 2.33
CA LEU A 82 14.91 11.26 2.45
C LEU A 82 14.47 11.06 3.91
N GLY A 83 13.22 11.39 4.23
CA GLY A 83 12.66 11.20 5.55
C GLY A 83 12.29 9.74 5.85
N TRP A 84 11.98 9.45 7.12
CA TRP A 84 11.48 8.16 7.60
C TRP A 84 10.44 8.42 8.70
N THR A 85 9.42 9.20 8.33
CA THR A 85 8.41 9.71 9.26
C THR A 85 7.09 8.94 9.13
N GLN A 86 6.14 9.24 10.01
CA GLN A 86 4.79 8.67 9.94
C GLN A 86 4.05 9.02 8.63
N THR A 87 4.44 10.09 7.94
CA THR A 87 3.83 10.52 6.68
C THR A 87 4.56 10.05 5.42
N GLU A 88 5.60 9.23 5.55
CA GLU A 88 6.35 8.74 4.39
C GLU A 88 6.20 7.22 4.23
N ARG A 89 6.01 6.78 3.00
CA ARG A 89 5.92 5.34 2.64
C ARG A 89 6.84 5.03 1.47
N TYR A 90 7.48 3.88 1.54
CA TYR A 90 8.40 3.32 0.55
C TYR A 90 7.75 2.04 0.00
N ILE A 91 7.07 2.18 -1.12
CA ILE A 91 6.18 1.16 -1.68
C ILE A 91 6.88 0.48 -2.86
N LEU A 92 7.18 -0.82 -2.76
CA LEU A 92 7.57 -1.62 -3.91
C LEU A 92 6.31 -2.16 -4.58
N VAL A 93 6.05 -1.69 -5.79
CA VAL A 93 4.96 -2.17 -6.63
C VAL A 93 5.47 -3.30 -7.52
N ILE A 94 4.88 -4.49 -7.41
CA ILE A 94 5.26 -5.70 -8.13
C ILE A 94 4.14 -6.21 -9.04
N ASN A 95 4.48 -6.97 -10.08
CA ASN A 95 3.48 -7.55 -10.99
C ASN A 95 2.97 -8.93 -10.50
N GLY A 96 3.82 -9.71 -9.83
CA GLY A 96 3.55 -11.07 -9.40
C GLY A 96 3.08 -11.22 -7.97
N LYS A 97 3.35 -12.39 -7.40
CA LYS A 97 3.08 -12.76 -6.01
C LYS A 97 4.40 -12.95 -5.25
N ILE A 98 4.37 -12.74 -3.94
CA ILE A 98 5.49 -13.09 -3.06
C ILE A 98 5.63 -14.60 -2.97
N ASN A 99 4.49 -15.30 -2.86
CA ASN A 99 4.35 -16.76 -2.96
C ASN A 99 2.96 -17.12 -3.47
N ASP A 100 2.59 -18.40 -3.48
CA ASP A 100 1.33 -18.87 -4.08
C ASP A 100 0.08 -18.19 -3.51
N GLN A 101 0.14 -17.67 -2.29
CA GLN A 101 -1.01 -17.10 -1.57
C GLN A 101 -0.91 -15.58 -1.31
N VAL A 102 0.30 -15.02 -1.30
CA VAL A 102 0.55 -13.67 -0.79
C VAL A 102 0.87 -12.69 -1.92
N LEU A 103 0.04 -11.65 -2.04
CA LEU A 103 0.12 -10.59 -3.04
C LEU A 103 0.85 -9.34 -2.57
N GLY A 104 1.05 -9.19 -1.26
CA GLY A 104 1.71 -8.03 -0.67
C GLY A 104 2.16 -8.31 0.76
N ALA A 105 2.94 -7.41 1.33
CA ALA A 105 3.38 -7.49 2.71
C ALA A 105 3.66 -6.10 3.27
N ALA A 106 3.05 -5.78 4.40
CA ALA A 106 3.33 -4.59 5.19
C ALA A 106 3.51 -4.95 6.66
N ILE A 107 4.51 -4.36 7.30
CA ILE A 107 4.67 -4.46 8.74
C ILE A 107 3.94 -3.25 9.36
N PRO A 108 2.99 -3.45 10.29
CA PRO A 108 2.24 -2.35 10.89
C PRO A 108 3.14 -1.25 11.45
N ARG A 109 2.79 0.01 11.17
CA ARG A 109 3.55 1.21 11.56
C ARG A 109 4.93 1.35 10.91
N LYS A 110 5.35 0.45 10.03
CA LYS A 110 6.61 0.58 9.31
C LYS A 110 6.39 1.26 7.97
N PRO A 111 7.36 2.07 7.50
CA PRO A 111 7.18 2.87 6.31
C PRO A 111 7.39 2.11 4.99
N ALA A 112 8.02 0.94 5.00
CA ALA A 112 8.26 0.16 3.80
C ALA A 112 7.25 -0.98 3.66
N LEU A 113 6.73 -1.17 2.43
CA LEU A 113 5.75 -2.21 2.10
C LEU A 113 5.90 -2.66 0.65
N ILE A 114 5.36 -3.83 0.33
CA ILE A 114 5.34 -4.42 -1.01
C ILE A 114 3.88 -4.70 -1.37
N ALA A 115 3.48 -4.39 -2.62
CA ALA A 115 2.12 -4.63 -3.07
C ALA A 115 2.05 -4.95 -4.56
N SER A 116 1.30 -6.00 -4.91
CA SER A 116 1.10 -6.43 -6.29
C SER A 116 0.02 -5.61 -6.99
N VAL A 117 0.21 -5.41 -8.31
CA VAL A 117 -0.81 -4.86 -9.20
C VAL A 117 -1.75 -5.93 -9.78
N SER A 118 -1.67 -7.18 -9.32
CA SER A 118 -2.58 -8.25 -9.76
C SER A 118 -4.03 -8.04 -9.30
N SER A 119 -4.25 -7.18 -8.31
CA SER A 119 -5.58 -6.70 -7.90
C SER A 119 -5.51 -5.25 -7.44
N TYR A 120 -6.52 -4.46 -7.81
CA TYR A 120 -6.61 -3.03 -7.48
C TYR A 120 -6.60 -2.72 -5.98
N GLN A 121 -7.06 -3.64 -5.14
CA GLN A 121 -7.15 -3.41 -3.70
C GLN A 121 -5.86 -3.70 -2.92
N VAL A 122 -4.90 -4.45 -3.50
CA VAL A 122 -3.70 -4.90 -2.75
C VAL A 122 -2.87 -3.73 -2.26
N ILE A 123 -2.66 -2.70 -3.10
CA ILE A 123 -1.90 -1.51 -2.67
C ILE A 123 -2.61 -0.79 -1.52
N ALA A 124 -3.92 -0.59 -1.63
CA ALA A 124 -4.72 0.03 -0.56
C ALA A 124 -4.70 -0.80 0.72
N HIS A 125 -4.74 -2.14 0.61
CA HIS A 125 -4.66 -3.09 1.71
C HIS A 125 -3.33 -2.92 2.49
N GLU A 126 -2.20 -3.02 1.79
CA GLU A 126 -0.88 -2.92 2.43
C GLU A 126 -0.58 -1.52 2.97
N VAL A 127 -1.02 -0.48 2.27
CA VAL A 127 -0.94 0.91 2.77
C VAL A 127 -1.79 1.05 4.04
N GLY A 128 -3.00 0.48 4.06
CA GLY A 128 -3.86 0.43 5.24
C GLY A 128 -3.14 -0.16 6.46
N HIS A 129 -2.52 -1.34 6.30
CA HIS A 129 -1.73 -1.96 7.37
C HIS A 129 -0.58 -1.07 7.84
N SER A 130 0.13 -0.43 6.93
CA SER A 130 1.21 0.49 7.29
C SER A 130 0.74 1.68 8.12
N PHE A 131 -0.54 2.05 7.99
CA PHE A 131 -1.23 3.07 8.77
C PHE A 131 -2.10 2.50 9.90
N THR A 132 -1.86 1.25 10.30
CA THR A 132 -2.50 0.54 11.43
C THR A 132 -3.92 0.02 11.20
N ALA A 133 -4.44 0.02 9.98
CA ALA A 133 -5.66 -0.72 9.67
C ALA A 133 -5.46 -2.23 9.87
N THR A 134 -6.48 -2.94 10.31
CA THR A 134 -6.40 -4.36 10.68
C THR A 134 -7.46 -5.23 9.99
N HIS A 135 -7.17 -6.51 9.84
CA HIS A 135 -8.12 -7.49 9.29
C HIS A 135 -9.35 -7.67 10.18
N GLU A 136 -9.17 -7.61 11.50
CA GLU A 136 -10.24 -7.82 12.49
C GLU A 136 -11.35 -6.76 12.37
N ASP A 137 -11.00 -5.59 11.88
CA ASP A 137 -11.93 -4.49 11.66
C ASP A 137 -12.36 -4.35 10.19
N ALA A 138 -12.03 -5.32 9.33
CA ALA A 138 -12.52 -5.39 7.96
C ALA A 138 -13.93 -5.98 7.90
N GLU A 139 -14.66 -5.69 6.83
CA GLU A 139 -16.03 -6.19 6.63
C GLU A 139 -16.34 -6.46 5.17
N ILE A 140 -17.34 -7.31 4.95
CA ILE A 140 -18.04 -7.41 3.66
C ILE A 140 -19.21 -6.43 3.73
N GLY A 141 -19.21 -5.46 2.83
CA GLY A 141 -20.29 -4.49 2.68
C GLY A 141 -21.14 -4.77 1.43
N TRP A 142 -21.93 -3.78 1.07
CA TRP A 142 -22.73 -3.79 -0.16
C TRP A 142 -22.41 -2.54 -0.98
N ASN A 143 -22.23 -2.71 -2.27
CA ASN A 143 -22.11 -1.56 -3.16
C ASN A 143 -23.51 -0.96 -3.51
N PRO A 144 -23.59 0.19 -4.17
CA PRO A 144 -24.86 0.83 -4.53
C PRO A 144 -25.80 -0.03 -5.39
N TRP A 145 -25.29 -1.07 -6.05
CA TRP A 145 -26.08 -1.99 -6.89
C TRP A 145 -26.50 -3.27 -6.15
N GLY A 146 -26.28 -3.33 -4.82
CA GLY A 146 -26.65 -4.50 -4.02
C GLY A 146 -25.74 -5.71 -4.23
N ILE A 147 -24.50 -5.51 -4.69
CA ILE A 147 -23.50 -6.57 -4.85
C ILE A 147 -22.59 -6.59 -3.62
N PRO A 148 -22.32 -7.78 -3.02
CA PRO A 148 -21.37 -7.88 -1.91
C PRO A 148 -19.98 -7.37 -2.34
N CYS A 149 -19.37 -6.57 -1.47
CA CYS A 149 -18.04 -6.02 -1.72
C CYS A 149 -17.13 -6.10 -0.49
N GLU A 150 -15.83 -6.25 -0.72
CA GLU A 150 -14.78 -6.31 0.31
C GLU A 150 -14.23 -4.92 0.59
N THR A 151 -14.09 -4.56 1.87
CA THR A 151 -13.33 -3.36 2.26
C THR A 151 -11.83 -3.59 2.08
N TYR A 152 -11.04 -2.54 1.93
CA TYR A 152 -9.63 -2.63 1.48
C TYR A 152 -8.76 -3.61 2.27
N VAL A 153 -8.91 -3.73 3.58
CA VAL A 153 -8.10 -4.65 4.40
C VAL A 153 -8.82 -5.97 4.71
N TYR A 154 -9.81 -6.35 3.90
CA TYR A 154 -10.38 -7.69 4.01
C TYR A 154 -9.32 -8.75 3.66
N PRO A 155 -9.16 -9.81 4.48
CA PRO A 155 -7.99 -10.70 4.36
C PRO A 155 -7.95 -11.55 3.09
N GLU A 156 -9.10 -11.77 2.46
CA GLU A 156 -9.23 -12.61 1.26
C GLU A 156 -9.79 -11.81 0.09
N VAL A 157 -9.16 -11.93 -1.07
CA VAL A 157 -9.69 -11.41 -2.33
C VAL A 157 -10.50 -12.49 -3.00
N SER A 158 -11.81 -12.27 -3.21
CA SER A 158 -12.68 -13.22 -3.88
C SER A 158 -13.17 -12.69 -5.23
N ALA A 159 -13.05 -13.51 -6.28
CA ALA A 159 -13.61 -13.19 -7.59
C ALA A 159 -15.16 -13.06 -7.60
N ALA A 160 -15.84 -13.56 -6.56
CA ALA A 160 -17.30 -13.45 -6.40
C ALA A 160 -17.75 -12.15 -5.71
N ARG A 161 -16.83 -11.32 -5.24
CA ARG A 161 -17.11 -10.07 -4.55
C ARG A 161 -16.43 -8.89 -5.22
N ALA A 162 -17.09 -7.75 -5.23
CA ALA A 162 -16.53 -6.49 -5.73
C ALA A 162 -15.59 -5.86 -4.67
N ASN A 163 -14.83 -4.84 -5.05
CA ASN A 163 -14.16 -3.95 -4.12
C ASN A 163 -15.15 -2.85 -3.66
N CYS A 164 -15.25 -2.61 -2.34
CA CYS A 164 -16.03 -1.51 -1.79
C CYS A 164 -15.37 -0.14 -1.98
N TYR A 165 -14.09 -0.10 -2.38
CA TYR A 165 -13.27 1.12 -2.50
C TYR A 165 -13.24 1.98 -1.23
N ARG A 166 -13.24 1.34 -0.07
CA ARG A 166 -13.22 2.03 1.23
C ARG A 166 -12.59 1.19 2.33
N TYR A 167 -12.11 1.88 3.36
CA TYR A 167 -11.86 1.30 4.68
C TYR A 167 -13.15 1.30 5.51
N THR A 168 -13.28 0.38 6.47
CA THR A 168 -14.37 0.42 7.45
C THR A 168 -14.25 1.66 8.34
N ARG A 169 -15.31 1.99 9.07
CA ARG A 169 -15.28 3.10 10.03
C ARG A 169 -14.15 2.92 11.05
N LYS A 170 -13.98 1.74 11.62
CA LYS A 170 -12.92 1.46 12.60
C LYS A 170 -11.51 1.56 11.99
N ASN A 171 -11.31 1.03 10.80
CA ASN A 171 -10.04 1.15 10.10
C ASN A 171 -9.70 2.61 9.73
N ARG A 172 -10.70 3.43 9.40
CA ARG A 172 -10.53 4.89 9.24
C ARG A 172 -10.07 5.54 10.55
N GLU A 173 -10.70 5.18 11.68
CA GLU A 173 -10.30 5.67 13.01
C GLU A 173 -8.85 5.29 13.34
N HIS A 174 -8.41 4.07 13.02
CA HIS A 174 -7.02 3.64 13.16
C HIS A 174 -6.06 4.50 12.34
N ILE A 175 -6.35 4.73 11.05
CA ILE A 175 -5.54 5.56 10.15
C ILE A 175 -5.46 7.00 10.65
N VAL A 176 -6.60 7.60 11.02
CA VAL A 176 -6.65 8.97 11.56
C VAL A 176 -5.86 9.09 12.84
N ASN A 177 -6.04 8.15 13.80
CA ASN A 177 -5.32 8.15 15.07
C ASN A 177 -3.80 8.00 14.89
N TYR A 178 -3.37 7.20 13.92
CA TYR A 178 -1.94 7.05 13.61
C TYR A 178 -1.34 8.34 13.03
N LEU A 179 -2.10 9.05 12.19
CA LEU A 179 -1.61 10.23 11.46
C LEU A 179 -1.86 11.55 12.17
N LYS A 180 -2.71 11.61 13.22
CA LYS A 180 -3.09 12.89 13.87
C LYS A 180 -1.92 13.67 14.44
N ASP A 181 -0.95 12.96 15.05
CA ASP A 181 0.23 13.56 15.69
C ASP A 181 1.46 13.55 14.76
N ALA A 182 1.28 13.16 13.51
CA ALA A 182 2.36 13.18 12.52
C ALA A 182 2.68 14.62 12.09
N PRO A 183 3.95 14.93 11.79
CA PRO A 183 4.40 16.28 11.43
C PRO A 183 3.66 16.87 10.22
#